data_72b589e1733e2a96949d9f49e7d8efd1
#
_entry.id   72b589e1733e2a96949d9f49e7d8efd1
#
_cell.length_a   1.000
_cell.length_b   1.000
_cell.length_c   1.000
_cell.angle_alpha   90.00
_cell.angle_beta   90.00
_cell.angle_gamma   90.00
#
_symmetry.space_group_name_H-M   'P 1'
#
loop_
_entity.id
_entity.type
_entity.pdbx_description
1 polymer ?
#
loop_
_entity_poly.entity_id
_entity_poly.type
_entity_poly.pdbx_seq_one_letter_code
_entity_poly.pdbx_strand_id
1 'polypeptide(L)'
;VSGSIPFSSGHAGTADSPVDESDDLIVRLRELSRTDRLLVALDFDGTLAPEVDVPSRARALPEARRAVLELLGLPSTRVALISGRAMESLEQVSDLPDNVLLAGSHGVEIRLDSPTQLTLDTSELKQVDVLSGVLEDVAEKVDHVWIESKPAGFALHTRLASEEGSRQAHLMALAETKAEIEGLKVREGKNVLEFSVRSTTKGEALLHLKEYTKATAVLYAGDDVTDEDAF
;
A
#
# COMPACT_ATOMS: atom_id res chain seq x y z
N VAL A 1 33.94 -38.67 64.06
CA VAL A 1 33.23 -39.47 63.07
C VAL A 1 32.89 -38.55 61.91
N SER A 2 33.61 -38.81 60.84
CA SER A 2 33.64 -38.02 59.58
C SER A 2 32.49 -38.46 58.69
N GLY A 3 31.73 -37.54 58.16
CA GLY A 3 30.66 -37.78 57.19
C GLY A 3 30.83 -36.82 55.99
N SER A 4 31.40 -37.35 54.93
CA SER A 4 31.54 -36.64 53.65
C SER A 4 30.26 -36.76 52.84
N ILE A 5 29.77 -35.62 52.33
CA ILE A 5 28.64 -35.51 51.39
C ILE A 5 29.22 -35.31 49.98
N PRO A 6 28.82 -36.06 48.95
CA PRO A 6 29.30 -35.84 47.59
C PRO A 6 28.56 -34.68 46.93
N PHE A 7 29.31 -33.81 46.25
CA PHE A 7 28.87 -32.76 45.36
C PHE A 7 28.26 -33.35 44.08
N SER A 8 27.02 -33.04 43.81
CA SER A 8 26.34 -33.31 42.54
C SER A 8 26.81 -32.32 41.50
N SER A 9 27.30 -32.81 40.38
CA SER A 9 27.69 -32.09 39.19
C SER A 9 26.49 -31.40 38.55
N GLY A 10 26.53 -30.05 38.53
CA GLY A 10 25.56 -29.24 37.81
C GLY A 10 25.62 -29.51 36.30
N HIS A 11 24.46 -29.73 35.74
CA HIS A 11 24.25 -29.68 34.29
C HIS A 11 24.59 -28.30 33.78
N ALA A 12 25.59 -28.22 32.90
CA ALA A 12 25.78 -27.03 32.05
C ALA A 12 24.61 -26.97 31.06
N GLY A 13 23.72 -26.00 31.29
CA GLY A 13 22.75 -25.61 30.31
C GLY A 13 23.48 -25.08 29.07
N THR A 14 23.27 -25.73 27.95
CA THR A 14 23.68 -25.20 26.64
C THR A 14 22.98 -23.88 26.44
N ALA A 15 23.72 -22.78 26.51
CA ALA A 15 23.24 -21.48 26.07
C ALA A 15 22.88 -21.61 24.59
N ASP A 16 21.60 -21.51 24.30
CA ASP A 16 21.08 -21.35 22.95
C ASP A 16 21.70 -20.06 22.41
N SER A 17 22.66 -20.20 21.50
CA SER A 17 23.24 -19.05 20.81
C SER A 17 22.13 -18.38 20.03
N PRO A 18 21.98 -17.05 20.06
CA PRO A 18 20.99 -16.37 19.24
C PRO A 18 21.27 -16.76 17.78
N VAL A 19 20.30 -17.38 17.13
CA VAL A 19 20.34 -17.64 15.70
C VAL A 19 20.51 -16.27 15.05
N ASP A 20 21.53 -16.09 14.23
CA ASP A 20 21.76 -14.83 13.53
C ASP A 20 20.58 -14.64 12.56
N GLU A 21 19.76 -13.62 12.79
CA GLU A 21 18.56 -13.32 11.97
C GLU A 21 18.92 -13.21 10.48
N SER A 22 20.15 -12.83 10.16
CA SER A 22 20.65 -12.78 8.79
C SER A 22 20.78 -14.15 8.15
N ASP A 23 21.16 -15.18 8.91
CA ASP A 23 21.28 -16.55 8.42
C ASP A 23 19.88 -17.15 8.14
N ASP A 24 18.86 -16.87 8.97
CA ASP A 24 17.48 -17.30 8.75
C ASP A 24 16.90 -16.67 7.49
N LEU A 25 17.10 -15.37 7.28
CA LEU A 25 16.66 -14.66 6.08
C LEU A 25 17.27 -15.27 4.80
N ILE A 26 18.58 -15.55 4.80
CA ILE A 26 19.26 -16.15 3.65
C ILE A 26 18.71 -17.54 3.35
N VAL A 27 18.42 -18.33 4.38
CA VAL A 27 17.82 -19.67 4.21
C VAL A 27 16.45 -19.54 3.57
N ARG A 28 15.58 -18.66 4.08
CA ARG A 28 14.23 -18.44 3.52
C ARG A 28 14.28 -17.91 2.08
N LEU A 29 15.18 -16.98 1.75
CA LEU A 29 15.34 -16.50 0.39
C LEU A 29 15.80 -17.60 -0.56
N ARG A 30 16.65 -18.53 -0.11
CA ARG A 30 17.05 -19.71 -0.89
C ARG A 30 15.89 -20.69 -1.11
N GLU A 31 15.00 -20.83 -0.15
CA GLU A 31 13.77 -21.63 -0.30
C GLU A 31 12.83 -20.99 -1.32
N LEU A 32 12.61 -19.68 -1.22
CA LEU A 32 11.82 -18.92 -2.19
C LEU A 32 12.37 -19.03 -3.61
N SER A 33 13.69 -18.99 -3.79
CA SER A 33 14.33 -19.12 -5.11
C SER A 33 14.12 -20.46 -5.80
N ARG A 34 13.65 -21.48 -5.07
CA ARG A 34 13.36 -22.83 -5.59
C ARG A 34 11.88 -23.08 -5.86
N THR A 35 11.03 -22.09 -5.59
CA THR A 35 9.59 -22.25 -5.83
C THR A 35 9.28 -22.24 -7.33
N ASP A 36 8.21 -22.92 -7.73
CA ASP A 36 7.83 -23.05 -9.14
C ASP A 36 7.38 -21.71 -9.74
N ARG A 37 6.71 -20.87 -8.95
CA ARG A 37 6.23 -19.54 -9.34
C ARG A 37 6.30 -18.58 -8.17
N LEU A 38 7.21 -17.62 -8.28
CA LEU A 38 7.44 -16.59 -7.28
C LEU A 38 6.78 -15.27 -7.70
N LEU A 39 6.00 -14.68 -6.81
CA LEU A 39 5.61 -13.28 -6.89
C LEU A 39 6.47 -12.47 -5.91
N VAL A 40 7.22 -11.50 -6.42
CA VAL A 40 7.90 -10.48 -5.62
C VAL A 40 7.06 -9.22 -5.69
N ALA A 41 6.39 -8.87 -4.61
CA ALA A 41 5.56 -7.69 -4.51
C ALA A 41 6.21 -6.70 -3.54
N LEU A 42 6.35 -5.46 -3.97
CA LEU A 42 7.12 -4.44 -3.28
C LEU A 42 6.29 -3.16 -3.16
N ASP A 43 6.35 -2.51 -2.01
CA ASP A 43 5.95 -1.12 -1.92
C ASP A 43 6.98 -0.23 -2.63
N PHE A 44 6.60 1.03 -2.89
CA PHE A 44 7.45 1.95 -3.63
C PHE A 44 8.11 3.00 -2.72
N ASP A 45 7.31 3.81 -2.02
CA ASP A 45 7.82 4.89 -1.18
C ASP A 45 8.30 4.34 0.17
N GLY A 46 9.52 4.66 0.57
CA GLY A 46 10.16 4.08 1.77
C GLY A 46 10.85 2.73 1.52
N THR A 47 10.43 1.97 0.48
CA THR A 47 10.96 0.64 0.16
C THR A 47 11.93 0.66 -1.04
N LEU A 48 11.47 1.04 -2.23
CA LEU A 48 12.32 1.15 -3.43
C LEU A 48 12.86 2.57 -3.62
N ALA A 49 12.10 3.57 -3.21
CA ALA A 49 12.45 4.98 -3.30
C ALA A 49 12.46 5.60 -1.90
N PRO A 50 13.43 6.48 -1.57
CA PRO A 50 13.36 7.23 -0.32
C PRO A 50 12.12 8.12 -0.31
N GLU A 51 11.56 8.35 0.87
CA GLU A 51 10.53 9.36 1.07
C GLU A 51 11.05 10.75 0.69
N VAL A 52 10.23 11.53 -0.01
CA VAL A 52 10.58 12.88 -0.47
C VAL A 52 9.42 13.86 -0.26
N ASP A 53 9.73 15.14 0.01
CA ASP A 53 8.73 16.18 0.23
C ASP A 53 7.84 16.45 -0.98
N VAL A 54 8.35 16.20 -2.19
CA VAL A 54 7.64 16.40 -3.46
C VAL A 54 7.39 15.04 -4.10
N PRO A 55 6.16 14.50 -4.03
CA PRO A 55 5.85 13.14 -4.48
C PRO A 55 6.25 12.83 -5.94
N SER A 56 6.15 13.81 -6.84
CA SER A 56 6.54 13.65 -8.26
C SER A 56 8.05 13.53 -8.49
N ARG A 57 8.86 13.78 -7.45
CA ARG A 57 10.33 13.65 -7.49
C ARG A 57 10.85 12.32 -6.94
N ALA A 58 9.98 11.49 -6.37
CA ALA A 58 10.39 10.17 -5.91
C ALA A 58 10.99 9.37 -7.08
N ARG A 59 12.07 8.66 -6.82
CA ARG A 59 12.71 7.75 -7.79
C ARG A 59 13.29 6.58 -7.02
N ALA A 60 13.14 5.39 -7.59
CA ALA A 60 13.79 4.22 -7.04
C ALA A 60 15.30 4.41 -6.96
N LEU A 61 15.91 3.92 -5.90
CA LEU A 61 17.38 3.88 -5.82
C LEU A 61 17.93 3.05 -6.98
N PRO A 62 19.08 3.44 -7.56
CA PRO A 62 19.66 2.72 -8.71
C PRO A 62 19.86 1.22 -8.44
N GLU A 63 20.23 0.87 -7.22
CA GLU A 63 20.44 -0.52 -6.77
C GLU A 63 19.10 -1.28 -6.69
N ALA A 64 18.07 -0.65 -6.14
CA ALA A 64 16.73 -1.22 -6.05
C ALA A 64 16.14 -1.44 -7.46
N ARG A 65 16.24 -0.43 -8.34
CA ARG A 65 15.80 -0.56 -9.73
C ARG A 65 16.53 -1.70 -10.46
N ARG A 66 17.83 -1.81 -10.28
CA ARG A 66 18.62 -2.90 -10.89
C ARG A 66 18.17 -4.26 -10.39
N ALA A 67 17.96 -4.41 -9.08
CA ALA A 67 17.46 -5.66 -8.49
C ALA A 67 16.08 -6.07 -9.06
N VAL A 68 15.16 -5.11 -9.22
CA VAL A 68 13.86 -5.35 -9.87
C VAL A 68 14.05 -5.84 -11.32
N LEU A 69 14.93 -5.22 -12.09
CA LEU A 69 15.20 -5.63 -13.48
C LEU A 69 15.83 -7.02 -13.58
N GLU A 70 16.70 -7.38 -12.63
CA GLU A 70 17.27 -8.73 -12.53
C GLU A 70 16.22 -9.77 -12.19
N LEU A 71 15.31 -9.48 -11.25
CA LEU A 71 14.18 -10.35 -10.89
C LEU A 71 13.23 -10.58 -12.08
N LEU A 72 12.95 -9.55 -12.87
CA LEU A 72 12.13 -9.66 -14.09
C LEU A 72 12.76 -10.57 -15.16
N GLY A 73 14.07 -10.75 -15.13
CA GLY A 73 14.79 -11.67 -16.01
C GLY A 73 14.66 -13.14 -15.63
N LEU A 74 14.14 -13.45 -14.45
CA LEU A 74 14.01 -14.83 -13.96
C LEU A 74 12.72 -15.50 -14.49
N PRO A 75 12.78 -16.68 -15.11
CA PRO A 75 11.65 -17.26 -15.87
C PRO A 75 10.44 -17.63 -15.00
N SER A 76 10.63 -17.88 -13.71
CA SER A 76 9.53 -18.27 -12.80
C SER A 76 9.15 -17.16 -11.81
N THR A 77 9.56 -15.93 -12.08
CA THR A 77 9.36 -14.79 -11.18
C THR A 77 8.51 -13.72 -11.85
N ARG A 78 7.51 -13.24 -11.12
CA ARG A 78 6.75 -12.03 -11.46
C ARG A 78 7.06 -10.96 -10.42
N VAL A 79 7.12 -9.71 -10.87
CA VAL A 79 7.33 -8.57 -9.99
C VAL A 79 6.10 -7.67 -10.04
N ALA A 80 5.70 -7.19 -8.88
CA ALA A 80 4.61 -6.24 -8.72
C ALA A 80 5.03 -5.07 -7.81
N LEU A 81 4.49 -3.87 -8.07
CA LEU A 81 4.48 -2.79 -7.11
C LEU A 81 3.07 -2.63 -6.54
N ILE A 82 2.96 -2.42 -5.23
CA ILE A 82 1.71 -2.15 -4.52
C ILE A 82 1.90 -0.86 -3.72
N SER A 83 1.21 0.20 -4.10
CA SER A 83 1.43 1.53 -3.53
C SER A 83 0.12 2.26 -3.23
N GLY A 84 0.16 3.19 -2.27
CA GLY A 84 -0.90 4.17 -2.04
C GLY A 84 -1.00 5.25 -3.12
N ARG A 85 0.00 5.37 -4.01
CA ARG A 85 -0.04 6.29 -5.13
C ARG A 85 -1.12 5.94 -6.13
N ALA A 86 -1.77 6.94 -6.72
CA ALA A 86 -2.58 6.73 -7.92
C ALA A 86 -1.71 6.15 -9.05
N MET A 87 -2.32 5.36 -9.94
CA MET A 87 -1.62 4.61 -11.00
C MET A 87 -0.74 5.50 -11.86
N GLU A 88 -1.28 6.62 -12.34
CA GLU A 88 -0.53 7.58 -13.18
C GLU A 88 0.75 8.06 -12.50
N SER A 89 0.65 8.39 -11.19
CA SER A 89 1.80 8.81 -10.40
C SER A 89 2.81 7.67 -10.23
N LEU A 90 2.34 6.45 -9.94
CA LEU A 90 3.19 5.28 -9.75
C LEU A 90 3.95 4.92 -11.03
N GLU A 91 3.29 4.93 -12.17
CA GLU A 91 3.90 4.70 -13.48
C GLU A 91 4.99 5.73 -13.78
N GLN A 92 4.69 7.02 -13.54
CA GLN A 92 5.63 8.11 -13.79
C GLN A 92 6.89 8.03 -12.94
N VAL A 93 6.77 7.69 -11.64
CA VAL A 93 7.91 7.74 -10.70
C VAL A 93 8.71 6.45 -10.65
N SER A 94 8.09 5.30 -10.95
CA SER A 94 8.78 4.00 -10.91
C SER A 94 9.75 3.79 -12.07
N ASP A 95 9.43 4.32 -13.25
CA ASP A 95 10.25 4.17 -14.48
C ASP A 95 10.68 2.70 -14.71
N LEU A 96 9.73 1.78 -14.55
CA LEU A 96 9.92 0.34 -14.71
C LEU A 96 9.26 -0.16 -15.99
N PRO A 97 9.71 -1.30 -16.55
CA PRO A 97 9.13 -1.89 -17.75
C PRO A 97 7.67 -2.29 -17.58
N ASP A 98 6.90 -2.33 -18.69
CA ASP A 98 5.48 -2.63 -18.70
C ASP A 98 5.09 -4.03 -18.18
N ASN A 99 6.04 -4.96 -18.12
CA ASN A 99 5.83 -6.29 -17.57
C ASN A 99 5.89 -6.35 -16.02
N VAL A 100 6.14 -5.23 -15.33
CA VAL A 100 5.90 -5.08 -13.90
C VAL A 100 4.41 -4.90 -13.69
N LEU A 101 3.81 -5.71 -12.82
CA LEU A 101 2.43 -5.54 -12.39
C LEU A 101 2.32 -4.36 -11.44
N LEU A 102 1.28 -3.56 -11.54
CA LEU A 102 1.08 -2.41 -10.67
C LEU A 102 -0.27 -2.48 -9.97
N ALA A 103 -0.29 -2.16 -8.69
CA ALA A 103 -1.48 -1.88 -7.91
C ALA A 103 -1.33 -0.48 -7.29
N GLY A 104 -2.06 0.48 -7.85
CA GLY A 104 -2.15 1.85 -7.36
C GLY A 104 -3.34 2.04 -6.42
N SER A 105 -3.34 3.16 -5.66
CA SER A 105 -4.41 3.50 -4.73
C SER A 105 -4.79 2.34 -3.81
N HIS A 106 -3.77 1.65 -3.25
CA HIS A 106 -3.92 0.44 -2.42
C HIS A 106 -4.70 -0.70 -3.08
N GLY A 107 -4.70 -0.80 -4.42
CA GLY A 107 -5.36 -1.87 -5.17
C GLY A 107 -6.70 -1.51 -5.81
N VAL A 108 -7.15 -0.27 -5.70
CA VAL A 108 -8.32 0.23 -6.46
C VAL A 108 -8.04 0.23 -7.95
N GLU A 109 -6.82 0.58 -8.34
CA GLU A 109 -6.33 0.58 -9.71
C GLU A 109 -5.35 -0.57 -9.89
N ILE A 110 -5.56 -1.40 -10.90
CA ILE A 110 -4.67 -2.53 -11.18
C ILE A 110 -4.28 -2.53 -12.66
N ARG A 111 -2.98 -2.61 -12.92
CA ARG A 111 -2.39 -2.88 -14.23
C ARG A 111 -1.69 -4.23 -14.20
N LEU A 112 -2.23 -5.16 -14.96
CA LEU A 112 -1.67 -6.50 -15.14
C LEU A 112 -0.88 -6.57 -16.46
N ASP A 113 -1.08 -7.61 -17.26
CA ASP A 113 -0.53 -7.73 -18.62
C ASP A 113 -1.44 -7.01 -19.67
N SER A 114 -2.32 -6.13 -19.22
CA SER A 114 -3.29 -5.35 -19.97
C SER A 114 -3.37 -3.92 -19.40
N PRO A 115 -4.00 -2.98 -20.12
CA PRO A 115 -4.16 -1.62 -19.60
C PRO A 115 -4.79 -1.56 -18.21
N THR A 116 -4.46 -0.52 -17.48
CA THR A 116 -5.00 -0.25 -16.13
C THR A 116 -6.51 -0.36 -16.10
N GLN A 117 -7.02 -1.03 -15.07
CA GLN A 117 -8.44 -1.21 -14.81
C GLN A 117 -8.78 -0.72 -13.41
N LEU A 118 -9.91 -0.05 -13.27
CA LEU A 118 -10.53 0.18 -11.97
C LEU A 118 -11.21 -1.11 -11.52
N THR A 119 -11.04 -1.44 -10.26
CA THR A 119 -11.66 -2.63 -9.66
C THR A 119 -13.06 -2.34 -9.10
N LEU A 120 -13.55 -1.08 -9.22
CA LEU A 120 -14.87 -0.68 -8.73
C LEU A 120 -15.99 -1.37 -9.51
N ASP A 121 -17.00 -1.80 -8.79
CA ASP A 121 -18.22 -2.35 -9.39
C ASP A 121 -19.21 -1.24 -9.79
N THR A 122 -20.32 -1.64 -10.46
CA THR A 122 -21.33 -0.67 -10.93
C THR A 122 -22.01 0.10 -9.79
N SER A 123 -22.14 -0.48 -8.60
CA SER A 123 -22.72 0.18 -7.43
C SER A 123 -21.77 1.23 -6.87
N GLU A 124 -20.51 0.88 -6.75
CA GLU A 124 -19.45 1.78 -6.28
C GLU A 124 -19.25 2.97 -7.24
N LEU A 125 -19.29 2.73 -8.56
CA LEU A 125 -19.23 3.81 -9.55
C LEU A 125 -20.40 4.80 -9.40
N LYS A 126 -21.62 4.32 -9.11
CA LYS A 126 -22.76 5.20 -8.83
C LYS A 126 -22.56 5.98 -7.53
N GLN A 127 -21.98 5.36 -6.50
CA GLN A 127 -21.67 6.07 -5.26
C GLN A 127 -20.61 7.16 -5.47
N VAL A 128 -19.61 6.93 -6.35
CA VAL A 128 -18.63 7.96 -6.74
C VAL A 128 -19.32 9.14 -7.41
N ASP A 129 -20.28 8.89 -8.33
CA ASP A 129 -21.02 9.96 -8.99
C ASP A 129 -21.85 10.80 -7.98
N VAL A 130 -22.54 10.14 -7.04
CA VAL A 130 -23.29 10.83 -5.97
C VAL A 130 -22.36 11.64 -5.08
N LEU A 131 -21.22 11.04 -4.69
CA LEU A 131 -20.21 11.70 -3.87
C LEU A 131 -19.64 12.96 -4.54
N SER A 132 -19.38 12.92 -5.86
CA SER A 132 -18.95 14.10 -6.62
C SER A 132 -19.93 15.24 -6.46
N GLY A 133 -21.21 14.99 -6.73
CA GLY A 133 -22.25 16.03 -6.65
C GLY A 133 -22.36 16.65 -5.24
N VAL A 134 -22.34 15.81 -4.20
CA VAL A 134 -22.39 16.28 -2.81
C VAL A 134 -21.20 17.18 -2.47
N LEU A 135 -19.98 16.75 -2.84
CA LEU A 135 -18.77 17.51 -2.50
C LEU A 135 -18.58 18.75 -3.37
N GLU A 136 -19.03 18.73 -4.63
CA GLU A 136 -19.08 19.92 -5.49
C GLU A 136 -20.02 20.99 -4.89
N ASP A 137 -21.20 20.58 -4.44
CA ASP A 137 -22.15 21.48 -3.76
C ASP A 137 -21.57 22.11 -2.49
N VAL A 138 -20.77 21.36 -1.71
CA VAL A 138 -20.07 21.90 -0.55
C VAL A 138 -19.00 22.89 -0.96
N ALA A 139 -18.20 22.57 -2.00
CA ALA A 139 -17.13 23.43 -2.48
C ALA A 139 -17.67 24.76 -3.06
N GLU A 140 -18.85 24.74 -3.68
CA GLU A 140 -19.52 25.95 -4.19
C GLU A 140 -20.04 26.87 -3.05
N LYS A 141 -20.42 26.31 -1.90
CA LYS A 141 -20.98 27.06 -0.76
C LYS A 141 -19.91 27.69 0.14
N VAL A 142 -18.65 27.29 0.03
CA VAL A 142 -17.58 27.75 0.92
C VAL A 142 -16.36 28.21 0.11
N ASP A 143 -16.00 29.50 0.27
CA ASP A 143 -14.89 30.09 -0.45
C ASP A 143 -13.57 29.38 -0.22
N HIS A 144 -12.78 29.21 -1.29
CA HIS A 144 -11.44 28.60 -1.27
C HIS A 144 -11.41 27.12 -0.86
N VAL A 145 -12.53 26.42 -1.01
CA VAL A 145 -12.65 24.98 -0.91
C VAL A 145 -12.67 24.38 -2.32
N TRP A 146 -12.03 23.24 -2.52
CA TRP A 146 -12.06 22.52 -3.81
C TRP A 146 -11.98 21.03 -3.60
N ILE A 147 -12.40 20.27 -4.59
CA ILE A 147 -12.29 18.82 -4.61
C ILE A 147 -11.17 18.37 -5.56
N GLU A 148 -10.53 17.26 -5.20
CA GLU A 148 -9.58 16.52 -6.02
C GLU A 148 -10.13 15.12 -6.27
N SER A 149 -10.25 14.72 -7.54
CA SER A 149 -10.71 13.38 -7.89
C SER A 149 -9.65 12.32 -7.52
N LYS A 150 -10.14 11.23 -6.95
CA LYS A 150 -9.37 10.02 -6.64
C LYS A 150 -10.04 8.80 -7.31
N PRO A 151 -9.34 7.70 -7.55
CA PRO A 151 -9.89 6.55 -8.25
C PRO A 151 -11.17 5.95 -7.64
N ALA A 152 -11.33 6.01 -6.32
CA ALA A 152 -12.51 5.50 -5.62
C ALA A 152 -13.25 6.59 -4.82
N GLY A 153 -13.10 7.87 -5.16
CA GLY A 153 -13.72 8.95 -4.41
C GLY A 153 -13.10 10.32 -4.63
N PHE A 154 -13.01 11.13 -3.59
CA PHE A 154 -12.53 12.51 -3.68
C PHE A 154 -11.82 12.95 -2.39
N ALA A 155 -10.92 13.92 -2.53
CA ALA A 155 -10.38 14.68 -1.42
C ALA A 155 -10.97 16.11 -1.45
N LEU A 156 -11.57 16.54 -0.34
CA LEU A 156 -12.05 17.89 -0.12
C LEU A 156 -10.96 18.70 0.59
N HIS A 157 -10.38 19.63 -0.10
CA HIS A 157 -9.30 20.48 0.41
C HIS A 157 -9.83 21.82 0.93
N THR A 158 -9.40 22.19 2.13
CA THR A 158 -9.82 23.43 2.80
C THR A 158 -8.64 24.31 3.24
N ARG A 159 -7.40 23.98 2.82
CA ARG A 159 -6.19 24.68 3.29
C ARG A 159 -6.09 26.15 2.90
N LEU A 160 -6.85 26.60 1.92
CA LEU A 160 -6.90 28.00 1.50
C LEU A 160 -8.15 28.74 2.04
N ALA A 161 -9.09 28.04 2.67
CA ALA A 161 -10.24 28.61 3.34
C ALA A 161 -9.86 29.22 4.69
N SER A 162 -10.72 30.07 5.24
CA SER A 162 -10.60 30.53 6.63
C SER A 162 -10.80 29.34 7.60
N GLU A 163 -10.36 29.46 8.85
CA GLU A 163 -10.61 28.42 9.86
C GLU A 163 -12.10 28.09 10.02
N GLU A 164 -12.95 29.14 10.00
CA GLU A 164 -14.41 28.99 10.05
C GLU A 164 -14.94 28.29 8.82
N GLY A 165 -14.50 28.72 7.60
CA GLY A 165 -14.88 28.09 6.34
C GLY A 165 -14.44 26.63 6.26
N SER A 166 -13.21 26.31 6.70
CA SER A 166 -12.71 24.94 6.77
C SER A 166 -13.60 24.07 7.67
N ARG A 167 -13.91 24.55 8.87
CA ARG A 167 -14.78 23.83 9.81
C ARG A 167 -16.20 23.65 9.22
N GLN A 168 -16.76 24.68 8.61
CA GLN A 168 -18.07 24.62 7.97
C GLN A 168 -18.09 23.59 6.83
N ALA A 169 -17.12 23.65 5.92
CA ALA A 169 -17.01 22.69 4.80
C ALA A 169 -16.90 21.25 5.28
N HIS A 170 -16.06 20.99 6.30
CA HIS A 170 -15.93 19.66 6.88
C HIS A 170 -17.23 19.14 7.48
N LEU A 171 -17.94 19.98 8.28
CA LEU A 171 -19.21 19.57 8.88
C LEU A 171 -20.29 19.29 7.83
N MET A 172 -20.39 20.14 6.80
CA MET A 172 -21.35 19.96 5.71
C MET A 172 -21.02 18.66 4.93
N ALA A 173 -19.78 18.48 4.52
CA ALA A 173 -19.36 17.29 3.78
C ALA A 173 -19.64 16.00 4.54
N LEU A 174 -19.31 15.94 5.83
CA LEU A 174 -19.58 14.77 6.66
C LEU A 174 -21.07 14.50 6.85
N ALA A 175 -21.89 15.54 7.02
CA ALA A 175 -23.34 15.39 7.21
C ALA A 175 -24.03 14.95 5.93
N GLU A 176 -23.75 15.63 4.81
CA GLU A 176 -24.42 15.40 3.53
C GLU A 176 -24.00 14.03 2.93
N THR A 177 -22.69 13.69 2.96
CA THR A 177 -22.24 12.38 2.46
C THR A 177 -22.76 11.22 3.28
N LYS A 178 -22.87 11.35 4.62
CA LYS A 178 -23.44 10.30 5.48
C LYS A 178 -24.94 10.08 5.23
N ALA A 179 -25.65 11.10 4.79
CA ALA A 179 -27.08 11.01 4.46
C ALA A 179 -27.33 10.27 3.14
N GLU A 180 -26.41 10.41 2.16
CA GLU A 180 -26.60 9.92 0.80
C GLU A 180 -25.88 8.60 0.51
N ILE A 181 -24.77 8.28 1.21
CA ILE A 181 -23.91 7.16 0.87
C ILE A 181 -23.63 6.30 2.10
N GLU A 182 -24.12 5.07 2.08
CA GLU A 182 -23.85 4.08 3.12
C GLU A 182 -22.46 3.44 2.91
N GLY A 183 -21.73 3.22 4.01
CA GLY A 183 -20.43 2.54 3.98
C GLY A 183 -19.24 3.36 3.52
N LEU A 184 -19.45 4.66 3.23
CA LEU A 184 -18.37 5.56 2.81
C LEU A 184 -17.24 5.59 3.85
N LYS A 185 -16.01 5.48 3.38
CA LYS A 185 -14.81 5.64 4.21
C LYS A 185 -14.35 7.09 4.17
N VAL A 186 -14.08 7.63 5.35
CA VAL A 186 -13.58 9.01 5.49
C VAL A 186 -12.29 8.98 6.28
N ARG A 187 -11.27 9.67 5.74
CA ARG A 187 -9.99 9.92 6.43
C ARG A 187 -9.83 11.41 6.60
N GLU A 188 -9.47 11.81 7.81
CA GLU A 188 -9.19 13.20 8.15
C GLU A 188 -7.70 13.46 8.12
N GLY A 189 -7.28 14.46 7.34
CA GLY A 189 -5.92 14.95 7.28
C GLY A 189 -5.85 16.43 7.65
N LYS A 190 -4.66 17.02 7.55
CA LYS A 190 -4.47 18.44 7.84
C LYS A 190 -5.12 19.32 6.76
N ASN A 191 -6.28 19.89 7.05
CA ASN A 191 -7.07 20.72 6.13
C ASN A 191 -7.53 19.95 4.87
N VAL A 192 -7.83 18.67 5.01
CA VAL A 192 -8.35 17.81 3.96
C VAL A 192 -9.23 16.73 4.57
N LEU A 193 -10.34 16.40 3.89
CA LEU A 193 -11.11 15.18 4.13
C LEU A 193 -11.05 14.32 2.87
N GLU A 194 -10.61 13.08 3.01
CA GLU A 194 -10.63 12.10 1.93
C GLU A 194 -11.83 11.17 2.09
N PHE A 195 -12.62 11.05 1.04
CA PHE A 195 -13.79 10.20 0.96
C PHE A 195 -13.56 9.11 -0.08
N SER A 196 -13.84 7.86 0.30
CA SER A 196 -13.71 6.71 -0.61
C SER A 196 -14.89 5.76 -0.46
N VAL A 197 -15.43 5.31 -1.59
CA VAL A 197 -16.51 4.31 -1.64
C VAL A 197 -15.99 2.90 -1.36
N ARG A 198 -14.69 2.69 -1.50
CA ARG A 198 -14.02 1.41 -1.20
C ARG A 198 -12.81 1.64 -0.31
N SER A 199 -12.62 0.73 0.63
CA SER A 199 -11.37 0.60 1.37
C SER A 199 -10.70 -0.68 0.88
N THR A 200 -9.79 -0.57 -0.08
CA THR A 200 -8.87 -1.64 -0.42
C THR A 200 -7.62 -1.53 0.43
N THR A 201 -7.00 -2.66 0.72
CA THR A 201 -5.73 -2.74 1.43
C THR A 201 -4.65 -3.29 0.52
N LYS A 202 -3.38 -3.04 0.86
CA LYS A 202 -2.24 -3.64 0.13
C LYS A 202 -2.29 -5.17 0.19
N GLY A 203 -2.82 -5.74 1.29
CA GLY A 203 -3.03 -7.19 1.42
C GLY A 203 -4.06 -7.73 0.44
N GLU A 204 -5.20 -7.06 0.25
CA GLU A 204 -6.19 -7.46 -0.76
C GLU A 204 -5.63 -7.37 -2.17
N ALA A 205 -4.87 -6.31 -2.49
CA ALA A 205 -4.16 -6.18 -3.74
C ALA A 205 -3.16 -7.32 -3.96
N LEU A 206 -2.40 -7.67 -2.93
CA LEU A 206 -1.44 -8.78 -2.96
C LEU A 206 -2.12 -10.13 -3.24
N LEU A 207 -3.25 -10.40 -2.58
CA LEU A 207 -4.02 -11.62 -2.82
C LEU A 207 -4.53 -11.70 -4.26
N HIS A 208 -5.03 -10.59 -4.80
CA HIS A 208 -5.45 -10.51 -6.20
C HIS A 208 -4.29 -10.80 -7.17
N LEU A 209 -3.13 -10.18 -6.95
CA LEU A 209 -1.93 -10.39 -7.76
C LEU A 209 -1.40 -11.83 -7.64
N LYS A 210 -1.44 -12.43 -6.45
CA LYS A 210 -1.08 -13.84 -6.22
C LYS A 210 -1.98 -14.78 -7.01
N GLU A 211 -3.29 -14.56 -6.98
CA GLU A 211 -4.26 -15.36 -7.74
C GLU A 211 -4.04 -15.22 -9.25
N TYR A 212 -3.89 -13.99 -9.73
CA TYR A 212 -3.63 -13.72 -11.14
C TYR A 212 -2.35 -14.40 -11.65
N THR A 213 -1.26 -14.28 -10.92
CA THR A 213 0.05 -14.87 -11.29
C THR A 213 0.11 -16.37 -11.02
N LYS A 214 -0.86 -16.92 -10.28
CA LYS A 214 -0.86 -18.30 -9.76
C LYS A 214 0.40 -18.61 -8.98
N ALA A 215 0.92 -17.63 -8.24
CA ALA A 215 2.16 -17.75 -7.50
C ALA A 215 2.03 -18.80 -6.39
N THR A 216 3.03 -19.67 -6.29
CA THR A 216 3.12 -20.71 -5.25
C THR A 216 3.81 -20.19 -3.99
N ALA A 217 4.59 -19.12 -4.14
CA ALA A 217 5.14 -18.36 -3.01
C ALA A 217 5.13 -16.86 -3.32
N VAL A 218 5.12 -16.06 -2.26
CA VAL A 218 5.15 -14.60 -2.33
C VAL A 218 6.27 -14.10 -1.43
N LEU A 219 7.05 -13.16 -1.94
CA LEU A 219 7.90 -12.26 -1.16
C LEU A 219 7.24 -10.89 -1.17
N TYR A 220 6.94 -10.34 0.00
CA TYR A 220 6.48 -8.98 0.15
C TYR A 220 7.48 -8.15 0.95
N ALA A 221 7.68 -6.89 0.56
CA ALA A 221 8.44 -5.92 1.31
C ALA A 221 7.77 -4.55 1.27
N GLY A 222 7.70 -3.91 2.43
CA GLY A 222 7.14 -2.58 2.65
C GLY A 222 7.65 -2.02 3.97
N ASP A 223 7.46 -0.73 4.23
CA ASP A 223 8.01 -0.02 5.40
C ASP A 223 6.96 0.73 6.22
N ASP A 224 5.71 0.83 5.75
CA ASP A 224 4.66 1.59 6.39
C ASP A 224 3.60 0.68 7.06
N VAL A 225 2.80 1.25 7.95
CA VAL A 225 1.65 0.60 8.62
C VAL A 225 0.65 0.01 7.61
N THR A 226 0.51 0.64 6.44
CA THR A 226 -0.36 0.11 5.36
C THR A 226 0.16 -1.17 4.72
N ASP A 227 1.41 -1.56 5.01
CA ASP A 227 2.01 -2.82 4.53
C ASP A 227 1.74 -3.99 5.47
N GLU A 228 1.35 -3.72 6.73
CA GLU A 228 1.10 -4.77 7.73
C GLU A 228 0.03 -5.77 7.29
N ASP A 229 -0.96 -5.32 6.50
CA ASP A 229 -2.00 -6.19 5.94
C ASP A 229 -1.46 -7.18 4.88
N ALA A 230 -0.27 -6.93 4.35
CA ALA A 230 0.32 -7.73 3.28
C ALA A 230 1.41 -8.72 3.77
N PHE A 231 1.80 -8.62 5.05
CA PHE A 231 2.78 -9.54 5.68
C PHE A 231 2.24 -10.91 6.08
#